data_4e361d589de6a723132022584c313c5b
#
_entry.id   4e361d589de6a723132022584c313c5b
#
_cell.length_a   1.000
_cell.length_b   1.000
_cell.length_c   1.000
_cell.angle_alpha   90.00
_cell.angle_beta   90.00
_cell.angle_gamma   90.00
#
_symmetry.space_group_name_H-M   'P 1'
#
loop_
_entity.id
_entity.type
_entity.pdbx_description
1 polymer ?
#
loop_
_entity_poly.entity_id
_entity_poly.type
_entity_poly.pdbx_seq_one_letter_code
_entity_poly.pdbx_strand_id
1 'polypeptide(L)'
;MVNNTDEANNNMKKFLKYCLIIFIITSVESFAKENFFNEAKNLFDKGKYEESKFLFQRNIVFNPKDAKSYLYLARIYETEENEIEKEKNVNTTLLLEPDNEDAMYMLIDLKLKRSDYAKVKELSEKFKIICSSLCNKIDSIKERLTNIEAKDES
;
A
#
# COMPACT_ATOMS: atom_id res chain seq x y z
N MET A 1 6.81 -60.97 -23.90
CA MET A 1 7.27 -60.11 -22.77
C MET A 1 7.74 -58.73 -23.26
N VAL A 2 6.95 -58.00 -24.04
CA VAL A 2 7.39 -56.69 -24.62
C VAL A 2 6.46 -55.51 -24.23
N ASN A 3 5.31 -55.73 -23.61
CA ASN A 3 4.30 -54.65 -23.44
C ASN A 3 4.41 -53.80 -22.18
N ASN A 4 5.27 -54.13 -21.21
CA ASN A 4 5.31 -53.41 -19.91
C ASN A 4 6.20 -52.13 -19.95
N THR A 5 7.19 -52.08 -20.83
CA THR A 5 8.11 -50.94 -20.93
C THR A 5 7.50 -49.78 -21.73
N ASP A 6 6.68 -50.08 -22.72
CA ASP A 6 6.03 -49.06 -23.55
C ASP A 6 4.89 -48.36 -22.83
N GLU A 7 4.16 -49.10 -21.98
CA GLU A 7 3.08 -48.56 -21.18
C GLU A 7 3.62 -47.65 -20.03
N ALA A 8 4.71 -48.07 -19.39
CA ALA A 8 5.40 -47.24 -18.36
C ALA A 8 5.96 -45.93 -18.97
N ASN A 9 6.56 -46.02 -20.18
CA ASN A 9 7.10 -44.87 -20.90
C ASN A 9 5.98 -43.89 -21.32
N ASN A 10 4.83 -44.39 -21.72
CA ASN A 10 3.69 -43.60 -22.14
C ASN A 10 3.05 -42.85 -20.89
N ASN A 11 2.96 -43.56 -19.78
CA ASN A 11 2.46 -42.97 -18.53
C ASN A 11 3.43 -41.90 -17.97
N MET A 12 4.73 -42.10 -18.05
CA MET A 12 5.75 -41.13 -17.67
C MET A 12 5.70 -39.89 -18.57
N LYS A 13 5.50 -40.02 -19.87
CA LYS A 13 5.34 -38.88 -20.78
C LYS A 13 4.06 -38.09 -20.50
N LYS A 14 2.95 -38.74 -20.16
CA LYS A 14 1.71 -38.07 -19.73
C LYS A 14 1.92 -37.31 -18.42
N PHE A 15 2.54 -37.92 -17.42
CA PHE A 15 2.84 -37.30 -16.16
C PHE A 15 3.72 -36.06 -16.34
N LEU A 16 4.78 -36.13 -17.12
CA LEU A 16 5.66 -35.02 -17.43
C LEU A 16 4.89 -33.83 -18.09
N LYS A 17 3.97 -34.16 -18.99
CA LYS A 17 3.12 -33.18 -19.68
C LYS A 17 2.17 -32.47 -18.73
N TYR A 18 1.57 -33.16 -17.75
CA TYR A 18 0.72 -32.55 -16.72
C TYR A 18 1.53 -31.67 -15.78
N CYS A 19 2.72 -32.08 -15.35
CA CYS A 19 3.60 -31.25 -14.51
C CYS A 19 4.01 -29.96 -15.23
N LEU A 20 4.26 -30.03 -16.56
CA LEU A 20 4.63 -28.86 -17.36
C LEU A 20 3.44 -27.85 -17.46
N ILE A 21 2.22 -28.37 -17.63
CA ILE A 21 1.01 -27.54 -17.68
C ILE A 21 0.76 -26.85 -16.34
N ILE A 22 0.92 -27.57 -15.22
CA ILE A 22 0.75 -27.00 -13.86
C ILE A 22 1.80 -25.91 -13.62
N PHE A 23 3.04 -26.12 -14.03
CA PHE A 23 4.11 -25.13 -13.88
C PHE A 23 3.86 -23.83 -14.67
N ILE A 24 3.27 -23.93 -15.87
CA ILE A 24 2.91 -22.77 -16.70
C ILE A 24 1.78 -21.96 -16.04
N ILE A 25 0.77 -22.63 -15.45
CA ILE A 25 -0.37 -21.97 -14.82
C ILE A 25 0.07 -21.17 -13.58
N THR A 26 0.99 -21.70 -12.76
CA THR A 26 1.49 -21.01 -11.55
C THR A 26 2.38 -19.80 -11.84
N SER A 27 3.07 -19.78 -12.98
CA SER A 27 3.93 -18.67 -13.36
C SER A 27 3.17 -17.43 -13.89
N VAL A 28 1.97 -17.61 -14.42
CA VAL A 28 1.16 -16.52 -14.99
C VAL A 28 0.56 -15.61 -13.90
N GLU A 29 0.23 -16.16 -12.74
CA GLU A 29 -0.37 -15.36 -11.64
C GLU A 29 0.59 -14.31 -11.06
N SER A 30 1.89 -14.62 -10.96
CA SER A 30 2.89 -13.66 -10.44
C SER A 30 3.13 -12.48 -11.39
N PHE A 31 3.04 -12.70 -12.69
CA PHE A 31 3.28 -11.65 -13.69
C PHE A 31 2.10 -10.67 -13.79
N ALA A 32 0.87 -11.16 -13.65
CA ALA A 32 -0.32 -10.31 -13.63
C ALA A 32 -0.38 -9.39 -12.40
N LYS A 33 0.13 -9.85 -11.25
CA LYS A 33 0.12 -9.16 -9.97
C LYS A 33 1.03 -7.92 -9.96
N GLU A 34 2.22 -8.02 -10.53
CA GLU A 34 3.18 -6.91 -10.62
C GLU A 34 2.69 -5.81 -11.57
N ASN A 35 1.93 -6.18 -12.60
CA ASN A 35 1.46 -5.27 -13.62
C ASN A 35 0.41 -4.27 -13.11
N PHE A 36 -0.55 -4.68 -12.24
CA PHE A 36 -1.58 -3.77 -11.74
C PHE A 36 -1.02 -2.63 -10.89
N PHE A 37 -0.09 -2.90 -10.00
CA PHE A 37 0.53 -1.84 -9.18
C PHE A 37 1.30 -0.84 -10.03
N ASN A 38 2.13 -1.32 -10.95
CA ASN A 38 2.96 -0.46 -11.79
C ASN A 38 2.12 0.38 -12.75
N GLU A 39 1.06 -0.19 -13.31
CA GLU A 39 0.11 0.53 -14.15
C GLU A 39 -0.66 1.58 -13.34
N ALA A 40 -1.16 1.23 -12.16
CA ALA A 40 -1.85 2.14 -11.25
C ALA A 40 -0.95 3.32 -10.89
N LYS A 41 0.32 3.06 -10.53
CA LYS A 41 1.29 4.10 -10.23
C LYS A 41 1.55 5.02 -11.43
N ASN A 42 1.71 4.47 -12.61
CA ASN A 42 1.89 5.28 -13.83
C ASN A 42 0.68 6.19 -14.11
N LEU A 43 -0.54 5.70 -13.87
CA LEU A 43 -1.76 6.52 -13.98
C LEU A 43 -1.81 7.61 -12.90
N PHE A 44 -1.42 7.29 -11.67
CA PHE A 44 -1.31 8.26 -10.58
C PHE A 44 -0.33 9.39 -10.94
N ASP A 45 0.85 9.04 -11.41
CA ASP A 45 1.89 9.99 -11.79
C ASP A 45 1.44 10.91 -12.97
N LYS A 46 0.46 10.47 -13.76
CA LYS A 46 -0.20 11.24 -14.84
C LYS A 46 -1.42 12.03 -14.38
N GLY A 47 -1.78 12.01 -13.10
CA GLY A 47 -2.97 12.64 -12.56
C GLY A 47 -4.30 11.97 -12.91
N LYS A 48 -4.26 10.75 -13.46
CA LYS A 48 -5.45 9.97 -13.79
C LYS A 48 -5.94 9.19 -12.57
N TYR A 49 -6.44 9.93 -11.57
CA TYR A 49 -6.71 9.38 -10.24
C TYR A 49 -7.81 8.34 -10.21
N GLU A 50 -8.88 8.48 -10.99
CA GLU A 50 -9.99 7.51 -11.01
C GLU A 50 -9.54 6.15 -11.57
N GLU A 51 -8.84 6.13 -12.70
CA GLU A 51 -8.33 4.90 -13.30
C GLU A 51 -7.26 4.26 -12.39
N SER A 52 -6.40 5.09 -11.79
CA SER A 52 -5.39 4.66 -10.83
C SER A 52 -6.02 4.02 -9.60
N LYS A 53 -7.04 4.65 -9.01
CA LYS A 53 -7.81 4.16 -7.88
C LYS A 53 -8.38 2.77 -8.13
N PHE A 54 -9.03 2.59 -9.29
CA PHE A 54 -9.57 1.30 -9.70
C PHE A 54 -8.49 0.20 -9.73
N LEU A 55 -7.32 0.49 -10.30
CA LEU A 55 -6.24 -0.49 -10.40
C LEU A 55 -5.57 -0.79 -9.06
N PHE A 56 -5.40 0.20 -8.16
CA PHE A 56 -4.93 -0.07 -6.80
C PHE A 56 -5.92 -0.92 -6.02
N GLN A 57 -7.21 -0.65 -6.10
CA GLN A 57 -8.25 -1.47 -5.49
C GLN A 57 -8.22 -2.91 -6.04
N ARG A 58 -8.04 -3.07 -7.34
CA ARG A 58 -7.89 -4.37 -7.97
C ARG A 58 -6.62 -5.08 -7.49
N ASN A 59 -5.49 -4.36 -7.37
CA ASN A 59 -4.25 -4.93 -6.85
C ASN A 59 -4.43 -5.46 -5.41
N ILE A 60 -5.15 -4.76 -4.56
CA ILE A 60 -5.45 -5.17 -3.18
C ILE A 60 -6.26 -6.47 -3.14
N VAL A 61 -7.19 -6.70 -4.07
CA VAL A 61 -7.95 -7.97 -4.14
C VAL A 61 -7.01 -9.16 -4.31
N PHE A 62 -5.98 -9.02 -5.15
CA PHE A 62 -4.99 -10.08 -5.37
C PHE A 62 -3.84 -10.07 -4.36
N ASN A 63 -3.57 -8.92 -3.76
CA ASN A 63 -2.49 -8.72 -2.80
C ASN A 63 -2.95 -7.86 -1.61
N PRO A 64 -3.73 -8.40 -0.67
CA PRO A 64 -4.30 -7.63 0.44
C PRO A 64 -3.25 -7.12 1.45
N LYS A 65 -2.00 -7.56 1.35
CA LYS A 65 -0.88 -7.10 2.18
C LYS A 65 0.06 -6.12 1.48
N ASP A 66 -0.32 -5.59 0.32
CA ASP A 66 0.45 -4.56 -0.36
C ASP A 66 0.19 -3.17 0.24
N ALA A 67 0.97 -2.82 1.26
CA ALA A 67 0.87 -1.53 1.95
C ALA A 67 0.98 -0.33 1.00
N LYS A 68 1.76 -0.45 -0.08
CA LYS A 68 1.94 0.62 -1.06
C LYS A 68 0.64 0.97 -1.79
N SER A 69 -0.18 -0.03 -2.14
CA SER A 69 -1.49 0.23 -2.76
C SER A 69 -2.41 1.03 -1.84
N TYR A 70 -2.45 0.71 -0.54
CA TYR A 70 -3.22 1.49 0.42
C TYR A 70 -2.67 2.91 0.57
N LEU A 71 -1.35 3.09 0.59
CA LEU A 71 -0.74 4.42 0.64
C LEU A 71 -1.12 5.28 -0.56
N TYR A 72 -1.08 4.72 -1.78
CA TYR A 72 -1.50 5.45 -2.98
C TYR A 72 -3.00 5.74 -2.98
N LEU A 73 -3.85 4.83 -2.50
CA LEU A 73 -5.28 5.12 -2.30
C LEU A 73 -5.49 6.27 -1.32
N ALA A 74 -4.75 6.30 -0.20
CA ALA A 74 -4.82 7.41 0.74
C ALA A 74 -4.45 8.76 0.09
N ARG A 75 -3.44 8.79 -0.78
CA ARG A 75 -3.05 9.99 -1.54
C ARG A 75 -4.12 10.40 -2.55
N ILE A 76 -4.78 9.46 -3.21
CA ILE A 76 -5.90 9.75 -4.11
C ILE A 76 -7.07 10.34 -3.30
N TYR A 77 -7.47 9.73 -2.19
CA TYR A 77 -8.53 10.24 -1.33
C TYR A 77 -8.19 11.60 -0.71
N GLU A 78 -6.90 11.93 -0.54
CA GLU A 78 -6.47 13.27 -0.17
C GLU A 78 -6.81 14.30 -1.26
N THR A 79 -6.60 13.98 -2.54
CA THR A 79 -6.98 14.87 -3.66
C THR A 79 -8.48 15.01 -3.84
N GLU A 80 -9.25 14.00 -3.40
CA GLU A 80 -10.71 13.99 -3.40
C GLU A 80 -11.32 14.66 -2.14
N GLU A 81 -10.49 15.14 -1.21
CA GLU A 81 -10.89 15.68 0.10
C GLU A 81 -11.72 14.69 0.94
N ASN A 82 -11.61 13.39 0.65
CA ASN A 82 -12.29 12.32 1.37
C ASN A 82 -11.45 11.85 2.56
N GLU A 83 -11.53 12.60 3.66
CA GLU A 83 -10.75 12.33 4.87
C GLU A 83 -11.04 10.97 5.51
N ILE A 84 -12.27 10.45 5.38
CA ILE A 84 -12.65 9.15 5.98
C ILE A 84 -11.90 8.02 5.29
N GLU A 85 -11.98 7.96 3.97
CA GLU A 85 -11.29 6.93 3.20
C GLU A 85 -9.76 7.13 3.24
N LYS A 86 -9.27 8.39 3.24
CA LYS A 86 -7.85 8.70 3.48
C LYS A 86 -7.37 8.08 4.79
N GLU A 87 -8.03 8.36 5.92
CA GLU A 87 -7.64 7.85 7.24
C GLU A 87 -7.66 6.31 7.31
N LYS A 88 -8.70 5.69 6.75
CA LYS A 88 -8.82 4.23 6.68
C LYS A 88 -7.63 3.60 5.94
N ASN A 89 -7.27 4.13 4.78
CA ASN A 89 -6.16 3.61 3.98
C ASN A 89 -4.79 3.90 4.62
N VAL A 90 -4.60 5.07 5.24
CA VAL A 90 -3.40 5.39 6.03
C VAL A 90 -3.23 4.43 7.20
N ASN A 91 -4.30 4.17 7.96
CA ASN A 91 -4.25 3.22 9.08
C ASN A 91 -3.95 1.79 8.61
N THR A 92 -4.48 1.38 7.47
CA THR A 92 -4.17 0.07 6.88
C THR A 92 -2.69 0.00 6.45
N THR A 93 -2.16 1.06 5.87
CA THR A 93 -0.72 1.15 5.54
C THR A 93 0.13 0.97 6.80
N LEU A 94 -0.18 1.70 7.88
CA LEU A 94 0.57 1.61 9.15
C LEU A 94 0.37 0.29 9.89
N LEU A 95 -0.74 -0.42 9.67
CA LEU A 95 -0.93 -1.77 10.19
C LEU A 95 0.00 -2.77 9.50
N LEU A 96 0.24 -2.60 8.20
CA LEU A 96 1.09 -3.47 7.39
C LEU A 96 2.58 -3.07 7.46
N GLU A 97 2.86 -1.79 7.52
CA GLU A 97 4.19 -1.17 7.59
C GLU A 97 4.18 -0.08 8.69
N PRO A 98 4.42 -0.44 9.97
CA PRO A 98 4.34 0.51 11.09
C PRO A 98 5.37 1.64 11.06
N ASP A 99 6.44 1.47 10.30
CA ASP A 99 7.54 2.42 10.09
C ASP A 99 7.41 3.21 8.77
N ASN A 100 6.27 3.14 8.10
CA ASN A 100 6.02 3.92 6.89
C ASN A 100 5.89 5.42 7.22
N GLU A 101 6.95 6.19 6.95
CA GLU A 101 7.03 7.61 7.31
C GLU A 101 6.03 8.48 6.56
N ASP A 102 5.71 8.18 5.29
CA ASP A 102 4.69 8.88 4.52
C ASP A 102 3.30 8.74 5.16
N ALA A 103 2.91 7.50 5.48
CA ALA A 103 1.63 7.21 6.11
C ALA A 103 1.54 7.84 7.51
N MET A 104 2.62 7.79 8.29
CA MET A 104 2.66 8.41 9.61
C MET A 104 2.50 9.93 9.51
N TYR A 105 3.18 10.57 8.57
CA TYR A 105 3.06 12.02 8.35
C TYR A 105 1.63 12.40 7.88
N MET A 106 1.03 11.61 6.97
CA MET A 106 -0.36 11.82 6.55
C MET A 106 -1.36 11.69 7.71
N LEU A 107 -1.12 10.76 8.65
CA LEU A 107 -1.97 10.61 9.83
C LEU A 107 -1.82 11.81 10.79
N ILE A 108 -0.60 12.29 11.00
CA ILE A 108 -0.33 13.49 11.81
C ILE A 108 -1.07 14.70 11.21
N ASP A 109 -1.00 14.89 9.89
CA ASP A 109 -1.70 15.99 9.22
C ASP A 109 -3.22 15.92 9.40
N LEU A 110 -3.81 14.73 9.28
CA LEU A 110 -5.23 14.50 9.57
C LEU A 110 -5.60 14.86 11.01
N LYS A 111 -4.78 14.46 11.99
CA LYS A 111 -5.03 14.74 13.39
C LYS A 111 -4.87 16.23 13.73
N LEU A 112 -3.93 16.93 13.08
CA LEU A 112 -3.79 18.38 13.17
C LEU A 112 -5.04 19.09 12.64
N LYS A 113 -5.56 18.68 11.49
CA LYS A 113 -6.80 19.27 10.92
C LYS A 113 -8.01 19.11 11.84
N ARG A 114 -8.06 18.01 12.60
CA ARG A 114 -9.16 17.72 13.55
C ARG A 114 -8.91 18.21 14.96
N SER A 115 -7.87 18.99 15.19
CA SER A 115 -7.49 19.50 16.52
C SER A 115 -7.28 18.41 17.58
N ASP A 116 -6.89 17.18 17.15
CA ASP A 116 -6.58 16.09 18.06
C ASP A 116 -5.10 16.16 18.49
N TYR A 117 -4.79 17.17 19.30
CA TYR A 117 -3.41 17.51 19.69
C TYR A 117 -2.73 16.44 20.53
N ALA A 118 -3.49 15.74 21.36
CA ALA A 118 -2.97 14.63 22.15
C ALA A 118 -2.43 13.53 21.23
N LYS A 119 -3.19 13.19 20.19
CA LYS A 119 -2.78 12.21 19.20
C LYS A 119 -1.63 12.70 18.33
N VAL A 120 -1.61 13.98 17.96
CA VAL A 120 -0.48 14.58 17.22
C VAL A 120 0.82 14.46 18.03
N LYS A 121 0.81 14.77 19.34
CA LYS A 121 2.01 14.63 20.20
C LYS A 121 2.50 13.18 20.21
N GLU A 122 1.61 12.20 20.44
CA GLU A 122 1.96 10.78 20.45
C GLU A 122 2.59 10.34 19.11
N LEU A 123 1.93 10.68 17.99
CA LEU A 123 2.38 10.30 16.65
C LEU A 123 3.69 10.99 16.28
N SER A 124 3.90 12.23 16.70
CA SER A 124 5.13 12.98 16.44
C SER A 124 6.35 12.34 17.10
N GLU A 125 6.20 11.82 18.33
CA GLU A 125 7.30 11.09 18.97
C GLU A 125 7.65 9.78 18.21
N LYS A 126 6.64 9.07 17.73
CA LYS A 126 6.87 7.90 16.87
C LYS A 126 7.53 8.27 15.55
N PHE A 127 7.06 9.36 14.93
CA PHE A 127 7.60 9.85 13.67
C PHE A 127 9.10 10.22 13.76
N LYS A 128 9.52 10.83 14.85
CA LYS A 128 10.94 11.14 15.10
C LYS A 128 11.84 9.90 15.11
N ILE A 129 11.29 8.75 15.51
CA ILE A 129 12.05 7.49 15.58
C ILE A 129 12.16 6.82 14.21
N ILE A 130 11.10 6.89 13.41
CA ILE A 130 11.01 6.17 12.13
C ILE A 130 11.44 7.00 10.93
N CYS A 131 11.41 8.33 11.02
CA CYS A 131 11.69 9.18 9.87
C CYS A 131 13.12 8.99 9.36
N SER A 132 13.28 9.00 8.04
CA SER A 132 14.56 8.97 7.34
C SER A 132 14.66 10.09 6.30
N SER A 133 13.69 10.17 5.41
CA SER A 133 13.62 11.18 4.34
C SER A 133 12.75 12.39 4.70
N LEU A 134 11.77 12.20 5.61
CA LEU A 134 10.81 13.23 6.00
C LEU A 134 11.10 13.88 7.37
N CYS A 135 12.29 13.67 7.96
CA CYS A 135 12.64 14.26 9.26
C CYS A 135 12.59 15.80 9.27
N ASN A 136 12.76 16.44 8.13
CA ASN A 136 12.57 17.89 7.94
C ASN A 136 11.13 18.37 8.20
N LYS A 137 10.15 17.46 8.27
CA LYS A 137 8.75 17.80 8.62
C LYS A 137 8.52 17.97 10.11
N ILE A 138 9.44 17.52 10.97
CA ILE A 138 9.29 17.58 12.44
C ILE A 138 9.09 19.01 12.92
N ASP A 139 9.90 19.95 12.43
CA ASP A 139 9.80 21.35 12.86
C ASP A 139 8.48 21.97 12.40
N SER A 140 8.02 21.67 11.20
CA SER A 140 6.72 22.13 10.71
C SER A 140 5.53 21.58 11.54
N ILE A 141 5.59 20.30 11.95
CA ILE A 141 4.58 19.71 12.82
C ILE A 141 4.55 20.43 14.16
N LYS A 142 5.72 20.69 14.74
CA LYS A 142 5.89 21.39 16.01
C LYS A 142 5.34 22.81 15.98
N GLU A 143 5.69 23.57 14.94
CA GLU A 143 5.20 24.93 14.72
C GLU A 143 3.68 24.97 14.61
N ARG A 144 3.10 24.08 13.79
CA ARG A 144 1.63 23.98 13.63
C ARG A 144 0.94 23.65 14.96
N LEU A 145 1.51 22.73 15.75
CA LEU A 145 0.96 22.37 17.06
C LEU A 145 0.97 23.56 18.01
N THR A 146 2.09 24.30 18.11
CA THR A 146 2.24 25.46 18.99
C THR A 146 1.30 26.60 18.59
N ASN A 147 1.16 26.88 17.29
CA ASN A 147 0.29 27.95 16.78
C ASN A 147 -1.20 27.69 17.05
N ILE A 148 -1.59 26.43 17.17
CA ILE A 148 -2.99 26.08 17.42
C ILE A 148 -3.27 26.11 18.93
N GLU A 149 -2.35 25.59 19.76
CA GLU A 149 -2.47 25.69 21.23
C GLU A 149 -2.60 27.14 21.71
N ALA A 150 -1.82 28.06 21.12
CA ALA A 150 -1.89 29.47 21.42
C ALA A 150 -3.23 30.15 21.06
N LYS A 151 -3.99 29.59 20.11
CA LYS A 151 -5.33 30.10 19.73
C LYS A 151 -6.43 29.62 20.67
N ASP A 152 -6.29 28.44 21.26
CA ASP A 152 -7.29 27.88 22.16
C ASP A 152 -7.22 28.53 23.58
N GLU A 153 -6.08 29.17 23.91
CA GLU A 153 -5.89 29.89 25.19
C GLU A 153 -6.29 31.39 25.12
N SER A 154 -6.67 31.94 23.97
CA SER A 154 -7.04 33.33 23.75
C SER A 154 -8.55 33.52 23.57
#